data_d32c0c4801cbef825bffc399a68992d9
#
_entry.id   d32c0c4801cbef825bffc399a68992d9
#
_cell.length_a   1.000
_cell.length_b   1.000
_cell.length_c   1.000
_cell.angle_alpha   90.00
_cell.angle_beta   90.00
_cell.angle_gamma   90.00
#
_symmetry.space_group_name_H-M   'P 1'
#
loop_
_entity.id
_entity.type
_entity.pdbx_description
1 polymer ?
#
loop_
_entity_poly.entity_id
_entity_poly.type
_entity_poly.pdbx_seq_one_letter_code
_entity_poly.pdbx_strand_id
1 'polypeptide(L)'
;MTFASALTRYPIAHDAAAAAEIVAEFSDLDANLRLLLAGTAGCSPYLKGIMLKEAGWLREMLLNPPEISIAAAAHASTGLASEALGSALRQAKRRIALMVALADLGGIWPLAAVTGALTDFADLSVDLCVKALVADEIRRGKLPGAGAVDVATGAGMVVLAMGKMGAGELNYS
;
A
#
# COMPACT_ATOMS: atom_id res chain seq x y z
N MET A 1 0.87 -20.44 2.81
CA MET A 1 0.97 -19.89 4.17
C MET A 1 0.01 -18.71 4.22
N THR A 2 -0.89 -18.62 5.20
CA THR A 2 -1.80 -17.47 5.34
C THR A 2 -1.18 -16.39 6.19
N PHE A 3 -1.72 -15.17 6.17
CA PHE A 3 -1.27 -14.09 7.04
C PHE A 3 -1.29 -14.51 8.52
N ALA A 4 -2.42 -15.09 8.96
CA ALA A 4 -2.60 -15.55 10.35
C ALA A 4 -1.55 -16.58 10.79
N SER A 5 -1.17 -17.53 9.91
CA SER A 5 -0.21 -18.58 10.23
C SER A 5 1.25 -18.09 10.31
N ALA A 6 1.51 -16.87 9.86
CA ALA A 6 2.85 -16.25 9.87
C ALA A 6 3.06 -15.30 11.06
N LEU A 7 2.01 -15.01 11.84
CA LEU A 7 2.09 -14.10 12.98
C LEU A 7 3.02 -14.64 14.08
N THR A 8 3.90 -13.79 14.57
CA THR A 8 4.86 -14.13 15.63
C THR A 8 4.74 -13.24 16.87
N ARG A 9 4.08 -12.10 16.76
CA ARG A 9 3.89 -11.13 17.86
C ARG A 9 2.62 -10.31 17.66
N TYR A 10 2.20 -9.61 18.73
CA TYR A 10 1.01 -8.72 18.73
C TYR A 10 1.36 -7.43 19.46
N PRO A 11 0.98 -6.25 18.90
CA PRO A 11 1.07 -4.98 19.62
C PRO A 11 0.13 -4.99 20.83
N ILE A 12 0.56 -4.34 21.92
CA ILE A 12 -0.29 -4.12 23.08
C ILE A 12 -1.03 -2.80 22.91
N ALA A 13 -2.37 -2.86 22.90
CA ALA A 13 -3.20 -1.66 22.70
C ALA A 13 -2.99 -0.65 23.84
N HIS A 14 -2.68 0.59 23.50
CA HIS A 14 -2.66 1.71 24.43
C HIS A 14 -4.08 2.23 24.69
N ASP A 15 -4.90 2.39 23.63
CA ASP A 15 -6.30 2.78 23.69
C ASP A 15 -7.20 1.54 23.64
N ALA A 16 -7.74 1.16 24.81
CA ALA A 16 -8.61 -0.01 24.93
C ALA A 16 -9.97 0.18 24.22
N ALA A 17 -10.49 1.41 24.13
CA ALA A 17 -11.75 1.69 23.46
C ALA A 17 -11.60 1.53 21.95
N ALA A 18 -10.52 2.06 21.37
CA ALA A 18 -10.18 1.87 19.97
C ALA A 18 -9.97 0.40 19.61
N ALA A 19 -9.31 -0.37 20.48
CA ALA A 19 -9.12 -1.81 20.32
C ALA A 19 -10.45 -2.56 20.33
N ALA A 20 -11.35 -2.26 21.27
CA ALA A 20 -12.66 -2.90 21.38
C ALA A 20 -13.56 -2.65 20.15
N GLU A 21 -13.53 -1.43 19.60
CA GLU A 21 -14.24 -1.10 18.36
C GLU A 21 -13.78 -2.00 17.18
N ILE A 22 -12.47 -2.19 17.02
CA ILE A 22 -11.93 -3.03 15.95
C ILE A 22 -12.23 -4.51 16.19
N VAL A 23 -12.22 -5.00 17.43
CA VAL A 23 -12.63 -6.37 17.75
C VAL A 23 -14.10 -6.61 17.38
N ALA A 24 -14.97 -5.64 17.64
CA ALA A 24 -16.39 -5.73 17.28
C ALA A 24 -16.59 -5.72 15.76
N GLU A 25 -15.90 -4.82 15.04
CA GLU A 25 -15.98 -4.73 13.57
C GLU A 25 -15.50 -6.03 12.89
N PHE A 26 -14.39 -6.60 13.36
CA PHE A 26 -13.77 -7.78 12.77
C PHE A 26 -14.04 -9.07 13.57
N SER A 27 -15.21 -9.18 14.19
CA SER A 27 -15.59 -10.33 15.05
C SER A 27 -15.61 -11.68 14.32
N ASP A 28 -15.73 -11.66 13.00
CA ASP A 28 -15.72 -12.80 12.09
C ASP A 28 -14.32 -13.37 11.80
N LEU A 29 -13.25 -12.63 12.12
CA LEU A 29 -11.88 -13.08 11.85
C LEU A 29 -11.34 -14.01 12.94
N ASP A 30 -10.27 -14.74 12.58
CA ASP A 30 -9.48 -15.55 13.52
C ASP A 30 -9.03 -14.75 14.75
N ALA A 31 -8.93 -15.41 15.92
CA ALA A 31 -8.58 -14.78 17.18
C ALA A 31 -7.21 -14.06 17.13
N ASN A 32 -6.22 -14.63 16.45
CA ASN A 32 -4.89 -14.04 16.34
C ASN A 32 -4.91 -12.78 15.46
N LEU A 33 -5.68 -12.80 14.37
CA LEU A 33 -5.89 -11.62 13.53
C LEU A 33 -6.58 -10.50 14.31
N ARG A 34 -7.61 -10.83 15.09
CA ARG A 34 -8.29 -9.84 15.95
C ARG A 34 -7.35 -9.21 16.98
N LEU A 35 -6.46 -9.99 17.59
CA LEU A 35 -5.45 -9.47 18.51
C LEU A 35 -4.49 -8.51 17.81
N LEU A 36 -3.99 -8.87 16.61
CA LEU A 36 -3.12 -7.98 15.83
C LEU A 36 -3.83 -6.67 15.49
N LEU A 37 -5.06 -6.74 14.94
CA LEU A 37 -5.82 -5.56 14.53
C LEU A 37 -6.15 -4.66 15.72
N ALA A 38 -6.60 -5.24 16.84
CA ALA A 38 -6.93 -4.53 18.07
C ALA A 38 -5.71 -3.80 18.65
N GLY A 39 -4.57 -4.51 18.76
CA GLY A 39 -3.33 -3.91 19.25
C GLY A 39 -2.84 -2.78 18.35
N THR A 40 -2.88 -2.98 17.03
CA THR A 40 -2.49 -1.96 16.05
C THR A 40 -3.40 -0.73 16.13
N ALA A 41 -4.71 -0.92 16.19
CA ALA A 41 -5.69 0.18 16.26
C ALA A 41 -5.60 0.96 17.57
N GLY A 42 -5.36 0.27 18.69
CA GLY A 42 -5.16 0.91 19.99
C GLY A 42 -3.86 1.70 20.08
N CYS A 43 -2.91 1.52 19.16
CA CYS A 43 -1.66 2.27 19.10
C CYS A 43 -1.63 3.33 18.00
N SER A 44 -2.46 3.22 16.96
CA SER A 44 -2.42 4.10 15.79
C SER A 44 -3.81 4.48 15.29
N PRO A 45 -4.29 5.71 15.59
CA PRO A 45 -5.55 6.22 15.04
C PRO A 45 -5.55 6.25 13.50
N TYR A 46 -4.39 6.47 12.88
CA TYR A 46 -4.23 6.45 11.42
C TYR A 46 -4.52 5.06 10.84
N LEU A 47 -3.87 4.02 11.37
CA LEU A 47 -4.08 2.65 10.91
C LEU A 47 -5.50 2.16 11.21
N LYS A 48 -6.06 2.50 12.39
CA LYS A 48 -7.46 2.25 12.71
C LYS A 48 -8.40 2.84 11.65
N GLY A 49 -8.20 4.11 11.28
CA GLY A 49 -9.03 4.77 10.26
C GLY A 49 -8.95 4.07 8.90
N ILE A 50 -7.78 3.54 8.52
CA ILE A 50 -7.64 2.77 7.29
C ILE A 50 -8.33 1.41 7.41
N MET A 51 -8.19 0.69 8.53
CA MET A 51 -8.87 -0.59 8.77
C MET A 51 -10.37 -0.49 8.56
N LEU A 52 -11.00 0.52 9.17
CA LEU A 52 -12.44 0.75 9.03
C LEU A 52 -12.83 1.11 7.59
N LYS A 53 -12.05 1.97 6.94
CA LYS A 53 -12.31 2.40 5.56
C LYS A 53 -12.19 1.28 4.53
N GLU A 54 -11.25 0.37 4.73
CA GLU A 54 -10.93 -0.71 3.80
C GLU A 54 -11.35 -2.10 4.36
N ALA A 55 -12.33 -2.13 5.29
CA ALA A 55 -12.68 -3.31 6.07
C ALA A 55 -13.02 -4.54 5.22
N GLY A 56 -13.82 -4.37 4.16
CA GLY A 56 -14.17 -5.48 3.25
C GLY A 56 -12.93 -6.03 2.53
N TRP A 57 -12.10 -5.15 1.97
CA TRP A 57 -10.86 -5.55 1.31
C TRP A 57 -9.88 -6.21 2.30
N LEU A 58 -9.76 -5.68 3.51
CA LEU A 58 -8.84 -6.21 4.52
C LEU A 58 -9.18 -7.65 4.90
N ARG A 59 -10.47 -7.99 5.07
CA ARG A 59 -10.92 -9.36 5.36
C ARG A 59 -10.46 -10.36 4.30
N GLU A 60 -10.64 -10.01 3.03
CA GLU A 60 -10.23 -10.87 1.92
C GLU A 60 -8.71 -11.04 1.85
N MET A 61 -7.97 -9.95 2.07
CA MET A 61 -6.53 -9.95 1.92
C MET A 61 -5.80 -10.66 3.05
N LEU A 62 -6.33 -10.67 4.27
CA LEU A 62 -5.77 -11.41 5.40
C LEU A 62 -5.84 -12.94 5.25
N LEU A 63 -6.56 -13.45 4.26
CA LEU A 63 -6.54 -14.87 3.89
C LEU A 63 -5.26 -15.26 3.12
N ASN A 64 -4.52 -14.28 2.59
CA ASN A 64 -3.35 -14.47 1.76
C ASN A 64 -2.06 -14.04 2.49
N PRO A 65 -0.87 -14.44 2.00
CA PRO A 65 0.39 -13.84 2.42
C PRO A 65 0.44 -12.34 2.08
N PRO A 66 1.20 -11.52 2.85
CA PRO A 66 1.27 -10.07 2.62
C PRO A 66 1.68 -9.69 1.19
N GLU A 67 2.59 -10.44 0.58
CA GLU A 67 3.12 -10.22 -0.76
C GLU A 67 2.02 -10.23 -1.82
N ILE A 68 1.11 -11.19 -1.74
CA ILE A 68 -0.02 -11.32 -2.67
C ILE A 68 -0.96 -10.12 -2.54
N SER A 69 -1.26 -9.73 -1.32
CA SER A 69 -2.18 -8.63 -1.03
C SER A 69 -1.62 -7.27 -1.50
N ILE A 70 -0.31 -7.07 -1.31
CA ILE A 70 0.40 -5.86 -1.75
C ILE A 70 0.48 -5.81 -3.27
N ALA A 71 0.86 -6.93 -3.91
CA ALA A 71 0.92 -7.02 -5.36
C ALA A 71 -0.46 -6.75 -6.01
N ALA A 72 -1.53 -7.31 -5.45
CA ALA A 72 -2.90 -7.06 -5.92
C ALA A 72 -3.30 -5.59 -5.79
N ALA A 73 -2.97 -4.95 -4.65
CA ALA A 73 -3.26 -3.53 -4.42
C ALA A 73 -2.48 -2.62 -5.39
N ALA A 74 -1.21 -2.92 -5.67
CA ALA A 74 -0.38 -2.19 -6.62
C ALA A 74 -0.88 -2.37 -8.05
N HIS A 75 -1.20 -3.62 -8.44
CA HIS A 75 -1.68 -3.95 -9.79
C HIS A 75 -3.00 -3.25 -10.14
N ALA A 76 -3.87 -3.01 -9.18
CA ALA A 76 -5.13 -2.28 -9.37
C ALA A 76 -4.93 -0.84 -9.88
N SER A 77 -3.72 -0.29 -9.81
CA SER A 77 -3.37 1.04 -10.33
C SER A 77 -2.80 1.02 -11.75
N THR A 78 -2.53 -0.16 -12.31
CA THR A 78 -1.90 -0.28 -13.64
C THR A 78 -2.91 -0.19 -14.78
N GLY A 79 -2.48 0.33 -15.94
CA GLY A 79 -3.31 0.40 -17.15
C GLY A 79 -4.46 1.42 -17.09
N LEU A 80 -4.47 2.30 -16.10
CA LEU A 80 -5.52 3.31 -15.93
C LEU A 80 -5.19 4.60 -16.68
N ALA A 81 -6.23 5.27 -17.18
CA ALA A 81 -6.12 6.63 -17.70
C ALA A 81 -5.82 7.63 -16.57
N SER A 82 -5.24 8.79 -16.91
CA SER A 82 -4.80 9.82 -15.95
C SER A 82 -5.91 10.28 -15.00
N GLU A 83 -7.15 10.35 -15.46
CA GLU A 83 -8.31 10.79 -14.67
C GLU A 83 -8.61 9.83 -13.50
N ALA A 84 -8.43 8.52 -13.71
CA ALA A 84 -8.68 7.49 -12.70
C ALA A 84 -7.43 7.18 -11.85
N LEU A 85 -6.24 7.38 -12.41
CA LEU A 85 -4.97 6.96 -11.82
C LEU A 85 -4.75 7.55 -10.42
N GLY A 86 -4.99 8.84 -10.25
CA GLY A 86 -4.75 9.51 -8.96
C GLY A 86 -5.60 8.96 -7.80
N SER A 87 -6.84 8.57 -8.05
CA SER A 87 -7.70 7.95 -7.04
C SER A 87 -7.27 6.52 -6.73
N ALA A 88 -6.91 5.75 -7.76
CA ALA A 88 -6.43 4.38 -7.62
C ALA A 88 -5.11 4.31 -6.83
N LEU A 89 -4.13 5.18 -7.15
CA LEU A 89 -2.87 5.25 -6.40
C LEU A 89 -3.06 5.63 -4.93
N ARG A 90 -3.98 6.55 -4.61
CA ARG A 90 -4.30 6.88 -3.23
C ARG A 90 -4.94 5.71 -2.48
N GLN A 91 -5.78 4.92 -3.14
CA GLN A 91 -6.36 3.72 -2.56
C GLN A 91 -5.29 2.65 -2.36
N ALA A 92 -4.47 2.37 -3.38
CA ALA A 92 -3.37 1.42 -3.30
C ALA A 92 -2.40 1.79 -2.17
N LYS A 93 -2.01 3.08 -2.06
CA LYS A 93 -1.15 3.57 -0.97
C LYS A 93 -1.72 3.22 0.41
N ARG A 94 -3.02 3.47 0.66
CA ARG A 94 -3.64 3.15 1.95
C ARG A 94 -3.60 1.64 2.25
N ARG A 95 -3.95 0.83 1.27
CA ARG A 95 -3.98 -0.63 1.38
C ARG A 95 -2.60 -1.22 1.62
N ILE A 96 -1.61 -0.77 0.84
CA ILE A 96 -0.22 -1.21 0.99
C ILE A 96 0.35 -0.75 2.33
N ALA A 97 0.17 0.51 2.73
CA ALA A 97 0.60 1.00 4.03
C ALA A 97 0.01 0.19 5.19
N LEU A 98 -1.28 -0.17 5.10
CA LEU A 98 -1.94 -1.01 6.11
C LEU A 98 -1.34 -2.41 6.14
N MET A 99 -1.22 -3.10 5.00
CA MET A 99 -0.69 -4.47 4.95
C MET A 99 0.77 -4.54 5.39
N VAL A 100 1.60 -3.59 4.98
CA VAL A 100 3.00 -3.47 5.40
C VAL A 100 3.10 -3.26 6.92
N ALA A 101 2.27 -2.35 7.47
CA ALA A 101 2.24 -2.10 8.90
C ALA A 101 1.81 -3.34 9.69
N LEU A 102 0.81 -4.08 9.23
CA LEU A 102 0.36 -5.32 9.87
C LEU A 102 1.43 -6.42 9.77
N ALA A 103 2.13 -6.53 8.64
CA ALA A 103 3.21 -7.50 8.48
C ALA A 103 4.42 -7.18 9.38
N ASP A 104 4.76 -5.90 9.55
CA ASP A 104 5.79 -5.44 10.47
C ASP A 104 5.39 -5.69 11.93
N LEU A 105 4.25 -5.14 12.35
CA LEU A 105 3.77 -5.23 13.73
C LEU A 105 3.47 -6.67 14.16
N GLY A 106 3.01 -7.50 13.24
CA GLY A 106 2.79 -8.94 13.42
C GLY A 106 4.07 -9.78 13.43
N GLY A 107 5.23 -9.17 13.14
CA GLY A 107 6.53 -9.85 13.09
C GLY A 107 6.66 -10.85 11.94
N ILE A 108 5.91 -10.64 10.84
CA ILE A 108 5.95 -11.46 9.63
C ILE A 108 7.16 -11.07 8.77
N TRP A 109 7.40 -9.75 8.65
CA TRP A 109 8.43 -9.20 7.79
C TRP A 109 9.59 -8.57 8.56
N PRO A 110 10.83 -8.75 8.08
CA PRO A 110 11.97 -7.97 8.55
C PRO A 110 11.91 -6.54 7.99
N LEU A 111 12.63 -5.61 8.63
CA LEU A 111 12.64 -4.19 8.25
C LEU A 111 12.92 -3.97 6.76
N ALA A 112 13.86 -4.69 6.17
CA ALA A 112 14.20 -4.56 4.76
C ALA A 112 13.02 -4.87 3.82
N ALA A 113 12.17 -5.86 4.16
CA ALA A 113 10.96 -6.17 3.38
C ALA A 113 9.91 -5.06 3.54
N VAL A 114 9.77 -4.51 4.75
CA VAL A 114 8.85 -3.40 5.05
C VAL A 114 9.20 -2.16 4.23
N THR A 115 10.46 -1.70 4.31
CA THR A 115 10.90 -0.49 3.59
C THR A 115 10.94 -0.70 2.08
N GLY A 116 11.37 -1.90 1.64
CA GLY A 116 11.40 -2.27 0.23
C GLY A 116 10.01 -2.19 -0.42
N ALA A 117 9.01 -2.84 0.17
CA ALA A 117 7.64 -2.83 -0.38
C ALA A 117 7.04 -1.42 -0.51
N LEU A 118 7.35 -0.52 0.42
CA LEU A 118 6.90 0.87 0.36
C LEU A 118 7.64 1.66 -0.73
N THR A 119 8.94 1.42 -0.88
CA THR A 119 9.76 2.08 -1.90
C THR A 119 9.38 1.60 -3.30
N ASP A 120 9.23 0.29 -3.49
CA ASP A 120 8.81 -0.29 -4.78
C ASP A 120 7.45 0.27 -5.23
N PHE A 121 6.50 0.44 -4.29
CA PHE A 121 5.22 1.05 -4.63
C PHE A 121 5.35 2.55 -4.93
N ALA A 122 6.23 3.27 -4.26
CA ALA A 122 6.50 4.68 -4.56
C ALA A 122 7.11 4.84 -5.96
N ASP A 123 8.08 4.00 -6.32
CA ASP A 123 8.69 3.97 -7.65
C ASP A 123 7.67 3.64 -8.74
N LEU A 124 6.85 2.61 -8.53
CA LEU A 124 5.73 2.28 -9.43
C LEU A 124 4.77 3.47 -9.59
N SER A 125 4.44 4.14 -8.50
CA SER A 125 3.50 5.28 -8.54
C SER A 125 4.04 6.44 -9.37
N VAL A 126 5.33 6.75 -9.24
CA VAL A 126 6.01 7.79 -10.03
C VAL A 126 6.06 7.38 -11.51
N ASP A 127 6.45 6.14 -11.81
CA ASP A 127 6.52 5.63 -13.18
C ASP A 127 5.15 5.70 -13.87
N LEU A 128 4.07 5.24 -13.21
CA LEU A 128 2.72 5.32 -13.74
C LEU A 128 2.25 6.77 -13.98
N CYS A 129 2.58 7.68 -13.06
CA CYS A 129 2.22 9.09 -13.20
C CYS A 129 2.96 9.74 -14.39
N VAL A 130 4.27 9.50 -14.52
CA VAL A 130 5.06 10.03 -15.65
C VAL A 130 4.50 9.52 -16.97
N LYS A 131 4.27 8.22 -17.09
CA LYS A 131 3.72 7.62 -18.32
C LYS A 131 2.34 8.18 -18.67
N ALA A 132 1.46 8.33 -17.69
CA ALA A 132 0.13 8.90 -17.91
C ALA A 132 0.19 10.36 -18.38
N LEU A 133 1.05 11.18 -17.75
CA LEU A 133 1.22 12.59 -18.13
C LEU A 133 1.85 12.72 -19.51
N VAL A 134 2.86 11.91 -19.83
CA VAL A 134 3.47 11.90 -21.18
C VAL A 134 2.44 11.51 -22.24
N ALA A 135 1.65 10.48 -22.00
CA ALA A 135 0.58 10.07 -22.92
C ALA A 135 -0.42 11.20 -23.16
N ASP A 136 -0.77 11.95 -22.11
CA ASP A 136 -1.67 13.10 -22.21
C ASP A 136 -1.06 14.24 -23.03
N GLU A 137 0.22 14.57 -22.81
CA GLU A 137 0.88 15.65 -23.55
C GLU A 137 1.15 15.29 -25.01
N ILE A 138 1.42 14.02 -25.32
CA ILE A 138 1.49 13.53 -26.71
C ILE A 138 0.12 13.69 -27.37
N ARG A 139 -0.95 13.26 -26.72
CA ARG A 139 -2.33 13.37 -27.24
C ARG A 139 -2.74 14.83 -27.49
N ARG A 140 -2.24 15.76 -26.70
CA ARG A 140 -2.46 17.21 -26.86
C ARG A 140 -1.54 17.86 -27.91
N GLY A 141 -0.63 17.12 -28.54
CA GLY A 141 0.34 17.62 -29.50
C GLY A 141 1.43 18.52 -28.90
N LYS A 142 1.68 18.43 -27.57
CA LYS A 142 2.66 19.28 -26.89
C LYS A 142 4.06 18.68 -26.80
N LEU A 143 4.23 17.43 -27.28
CA LEU A 143 5.53 16.75 -27.39
C LEU A 143 5.80 16.44 -28.87
N PRO A 144 6.29 17.42 -29.67
CA PRO A 144 6.56 17.21 -31.09
C PRO A 144 7.59 16.11 -31.32
N GLY A 145 7.28 15.17 -32.22
CA GLY A 145 8.15 14.04 -32.54
C GLY A 145 8.02 12.83 -31.63
N ALA A 146 7.34 12.96 -30.48
CA ALA A 146 7.02 11.82 -29.63
C ALA A 146 5.71 11.13 -30.04
N GLY A 147 5.68 9.80 -29.91
CA GLY A 147 4.52 8.96 -30.23
C GLY A 147 4.20 7.97 -29.12
N ALA A 148 3.21 7.11 -29.35
CA ALA A 148 2.75 6.14 -28.36
C ALA A 148 3.87 5.21 -27.85
N VAL A 149 4.89 4.92 -28.66
CA VAL A 149 6.03 4.09 -28.31
C VAL A 149 6.93 4.74 -27.23
N ASP A 150 6.94 6.09 -27.19
CA ASP A 150 7.79 6.84 -26.26
C ASP A 150 7.18 6.93 -24.84
N VAL A 151 5.90 6.59 -24.68
CA VAL A 151 5.23 6.57 -23.37
C VAL A 151 5.93 5.60 -22.43
N ALA A 152 6.35 4.44 -22.92
CA ALA A 152 6.99 3.41 -22.10
C ALA A 152 8.30 3.90 -21.44
N THR A 153 9.01 4.80 -22.12
CA THR A 153 10.28 5.40 -21.65
C THR A 153 10.10 6.80 -21.05
N GLY A 154 8.86 7.22 -20.80
CA GLY A 154 8.56 8.56 -20.31
C GLY A 154 9.00 9.68 -21.27
N ALA A 155 9.10 9.39 -22.57
CA ALA A 155 9.66 10.29 -23.61
C ALA A 155 11.05 10.85 -23.23
N GLY A 156 11.88 10.04 -22.59
CA GLY A 156 13.23 10.40 -22.14
C GLY A 156 13.28 11.17 -20.81
N MET A 157 12.16 11.40 -20.15
CA MET A 157 12.14 11.99 -18.81
C MET A 157 12.62 10.99 -17.76
N VAL A 158 13.38 11.47 -16.78
CA VAL A 158 13.83 10.70 -15.62
C VAL A 158 13.42 11.40 -14.34
N VAL A 159 13.09 10.61 -13.33
CA VAL A 159 12.79 11.11 -11.97
C VAL A 159 13.84 10.56 -11.03
N LEU A 160 14.45 11.44 -10.25
CA LEU A 160 15.47 11.08 -9.26
C LEU A 160 14.85 11.09 -7.87
N ALA A 161 14.81 9.92 -7.23
CA ALA A 161 14.41 9.80 -5.84
C ALA A 161 15.53 10.29 -4.91
N MET A 162 15.19 11.07 -3.88
CA MET A 162 16.10 11.60 -2.87
C MET A 162 15.63 11.23 -1.45
N GLY A 163 16.54 11.40 -0.48
CA GLY A 163 16.23 11.12 0.92
C GLY A 163 15.84 9.67 1.16
N LYS A 164 14.84 9.42 1.99
CA LYS A 164 14.39 8.06 2.35
C LYS A 164 13.94 7.23 1.14
N MET A 165 13.30 7.84 0.15
CA MET A 165 12.91 7.15 -1.06
C MET A 165 14.13 6.69 -1.86
N GLY A 166 15.10 7.58 -2.09
CA GLY A 166 16.34 7.25 -2.80
C GLY A 166 17.23 6.26 -2.05
N ALA A 167 17.11 6.19 -0.73
CA ALA A 167 17.82 5.22 0.12
C ALA A 167 17.10 3.86 0.25
N GLY A 168 15.87 3.73 -0.26
CA GLY A 168 15.06 2.51 -0.06
C GLY A 168 14.53 2.35 1.37
N GLU A 169 14.37 3.46 2.11
CA GLU A 169 14.05 3.47 3.55
C GLU A 169 12.70 4.16 3.86
N LEU A 170 11.73 4.06 2.96
CA LEU A 170 10.41 4.61 3.22
C LEU A 170 9.72 3.90 4.38
N ASN A 171 8.94 4.64 5.16
CA ASN A 171 8.10 4.11 6.23
C ASN A 171 6.62 4.40 5.95
N TYR A 172 5.72 3.72 6.67
CA TYR A 172 4.27 3.82 6.51
C TYR A 172 3.60 4.86 7.44
N SER A 173 4.38 5.60 8.21
CA SER A 173 3.92 6.64 9.16
C SER A 173 4.06 8.05 8.58
#